data_6f3d001db3aa4a9ebee57d00913e0292
#
_entry.id   6f3d001db3aa4a9ebee57d00913e0292
#
_cell.length_a   1.000
_cell.length_b   1.000
_cell.length_c   1.000
_cell.angle_alpha   90.00
_cell.angle_beta   90.00
_cell.angle_gamma   90.00
#
_symmetry.space_group_name_H-M   'P 1'
#
loop_
_entity.id
_entity.type
_entity.pdbx_description
1 polymer ?
#
loop_
_entity_poly.entity_id
_entity_poly.type
_entity_poly.pdbx_seq_one_letter_code
_entity_poly.pdbx_strand_id
1 'polypeptide(L)'
;MIKHRNSDDHLHTDVILAKVSEYDIFKHYCSSFKKLGVKFCSDLREDKSPGVSIVEWKSTLLYKDFANEEHTFNCFGYVMHKYNLDFVGALQLISRDFGLGLTATDVTPTARKYTYTKTPLKKSVIRIKSRRWLPEDADYWKKFCIPKSLLVKFDVHPIKYFWINETRFHPPSISYAFRFNSGYKVYSPHESDNKWYSNVGRNVIQGYSQLAKTGEVVLLTSSLKDVMCLEVLGYASIALQSEMQLPEETLVQTLKERFKKVIVFYDNDFGSEQNPGQVMASKICSKFDLANMYVPDIYCSKDISDLIKNRGLATAQQLIKDEIWKVTNNSESTISYIDVPF
;
A
#
# COMPACT_ATOMS: atom_id res chain seq x y z
N MET A 1 -19.27 -34.23 48.41
CA MET A 1 -17.94 -33.79 47.97
C MET A 1 -18.07 -33.12 46.63
N ILE A 2 -18.07 -31.82 46.59
CA ILE A 2 -18.12 -31.02 45.36
C ILE A 2 -16.64 -30.94 44.90
N LYS A 3 -16.29 -31.64 43.80
CA LYS A 3 -14.99 -31.48 43.15
C LYS A 3 -14.95 -30.07 42.59
N HIS A 4 -14.10 -29.21 43.12
CA HIS A 4 -13.69 -27.97 42.44
C HIS A 4 -13.11 -28.37 41.08
N ARG A 5 -13.81 -28.06 39.98
CA ARG A 5 -13.25 -28.07 38.64
C ARG A 5 -12.22 -26.95 38.60
N ASN A 6 -10.98 -27.29 38.31
CA ASN A 6 -9.91 -26.31 38.08
C ASN A 6 -10.30 -25.41 36.90
N SER A 7 -10.06 -24.12 37.03
CA SER A 7 -10.28 -23.11 35.98
C SER A 7 -9.47 -23.36 34.71
N ASP A 8 -8.54 -24.29 34.74
CA ASP A 8 -7.59 -24.59 33.66
C ASP A 8 -8.12 -25.56 32.58
N ASP A 9 -9.34 -26.11 32.78
CA ASP A 9 -9.90 -27.10 31.84
C ASP A 9 -10.94 -26.52 30.88
N HIS A 10 -11.13 -25.18 30.85
CA HIS A 10 -12.09 -24.54 29.98
C HIS A 10 -11.55 -24.27 28.59
N LEU A 11 -12.38 -24.50 27.59
CA LEU A 11 -12.08 -24.24 26.18
C LEU A 11 -12.04 -22.72 25.91
N HIS A 12 -10.87 -22.11 26.00
CA HIS A 12 -10.63 -20.69 25.77
C HIS A 12 -9.32 -20.47 25.00
N THR A 13 -9.22 -19.37 24.22
CA THR A 13 -8.03 -19.06 23.42
C THR A 13 -6.75 -19.03 24.22
N ASP A 14 -6.79 -18.36 25.39
CA ASP A 14 -5.60 -18.19 26.24
C ASP A 14 -5.12 -19.53 26.81
N VAL A 15 -6.06 -20.43 27.15
CA VAL A 15 -5.76 -21.77 27.63
C VAL A 15 -5.16 -22.65 26.53
N ILE A 16 -5.63 -22.50 25.30
CA ILE A 16 -5.05 -23.18 24.12
C ILE A 16 -3.66 -22.64 23.88
N LEU A 17 -3.49 -21.31 23.82
CA LEU A 17 -2.20 -20.67 23.51
C LEU A 17 -1.16 -20.87 24.61
N ALA A 18 -1.57 -21.13 25.86
CA ALA A 18 -0.67 -21.56 26.91
C ALA A 18 -0.07 -22.97 26.69
N LYS A 19 -0.73 -23.81 25.86
CA LYS A 19 -0.34 -25.20 25.59
C LYS A 19 0.22 -25.42 24.19
N VAL A 20 -0.19 -24.62 23.19
CA VAL A 20 0.24 -24.71 21.79
C VAL A 20 0.43 -23.34 21.20
N SER A 21 1.52 -23.09 20.48
CA SER A 21 1.81 -21.80 19.90
C SER A 21 0.94 -21.52 18.66
N GLU A 22 0.69 -20.23 18.35
CA GLU A 22 0.06 -19.82 17.09
C GLU A 22 0.81 -20.37 15.87
N TYR A 23 2.15 -20.44 15.95
CA TYR A 23 2.99 -21.00 14.91
C TYR A 23 2.66 -22.47 14.64
N ASP A 24 2.53 -23.27 15.70
CA ASP A 24 2.23 -24.70 15.58
C ASP A 24 0.81 -24.91 15.04
N ILE A 25 -0.15 -24.10 15.47
CA ILE A 25 -1.52 -24.12 14.92
C ILE A 25 -1.50 -23.83 13.42
N PHE A 26 -0.83 -22.77 12.98
CA PHE A 26 -0.69 -22.49 11.56
C PHE A 26 0.07 -23.60 10.83
N LYS A 27 1.14 -24.13 11.43
CA LYS A 27 1.93 -25.21 10.82
C LYS A 27 1.13 -26.48 10.62
N HIS A 28 0.22 -26.77 11.54
CA HIS A 28 -0.66 -27.95 11.48
C HIS A 28 -1.74 -27.80 10.42
N TYR A 29 -2.44 -26.64 10.39
CA TYR A 29 -3.60 -26.45 9.55
C TYR A 29 -3.29 -25.85 8.17
N CYS A 30 -2.20 -25.09 7.99
CA CYS A 30 -1.82 -24.46 6.74
C CYS A 30 -0.69 -25.27 6.07
N SER A 31 -1.05 -26.20 5.20
CA SER A 31 -0.10 -27.11 4.55
C SER A 31 0.95 -26.40 3.70
N SER A 32 0.61 -25.23 3.14
CA SER A 32 1.50 -24.42 2.33
C SER A 32 2.47 -23.55 3.16
N PHE A 33 2.22 -23.41 4.47
CA PHE A 33 3.07 -22.63 5.35
C PHE A 33 4.38 -23.33 5.66
N LYS A 34 5.50 -22.71 5.32
CA LYS A 34 6.86 -23.23 5.58
C LYS A 34 7.59 -22.42 6.65
N LYS A 35 7.56 -21.09 6.55
CA LYS A 35 8.32 -20.18 7.41
C LYS A 35 7.65 -18.79 7.44
N LEU A 36 7.75 -18.09 8.57
CA LEU A 36 7.26 -16.71 8.72
C LEU A 36 7.87 -15.79 7.65
N GLY A 37 7.05 -14.87 7.13
CA GLY A 37 7.45 -13.89 6.14
C GLY A 37 7.67 -14.44 4.73
N VAL A 38 7.69 -15.74 4.52
CA VAL A 38 7.83 -16.36 3.20
C VAL A 38 6.47 -16.48 2.54
N LYS A 39 6.37 -16.01 1.30
CA LYS A 39 5.12 -16.08 0.51
C LYS A 39 4.85 -17.51 0.03
N PHE A 40 3.58 -17.90 0.01
CA PHE A 40 3.07 -19.17 -0.50
C PHE A 40 1.71 -18.95 -1.18
N CYS A 41 1.24 -19.96 -1.93
CA CYS A 41 -0.08 -19.92 -2.55
C CYS A 41 -1.18 -20.15 -1.49
N SER A 42 -2.28 -19.41 -1.59
CA SER A 42 -3.43 -19.57 -0.70
C SER A 42 -3.97 -20.99 -0.76
N ASP A 43 -4.36 -21.53 0.38
CA ASP A 43 -5.12 -22.78 0.51
C ASP A 43 -6.59 -22.51 0.89
N LEU A 44 -6.99 -21.24 0.91
CA LEU A 44 -8.37 -20.80 1.14
C LEU A 44 -9.09 -20.38 -0.15
N ARG A 45 -8.36 -20.32 -1.27
CA ARG A 45 -8.87 -20.03 -2.62
C ARG A 45 -7.98 -20.65 -3.68
N GLU A 46 -8.46 -20.72 -4.92
CA GLU A 46 -7.57 -21.03 -6.05
C GLU A 46 -6.49 -19.95 -6.19
N ASP A 47 -5.24 -20.35 -6.11
CA ASP A 47 -4.08 -19.46 -6.20
C ASP A 47 -2.99 -20.08 -7.07
N LYS A 48 -2.57 -19.36 -8.11
CA LYS A 48 -1.52 -19.80 -9.06
C LYS A 48 -0.17 -19.14 -8.80
N SER A 49 -0.12 -18.15 -7.90
CA SER A 49 1.10 -17.41 -7.59
C SER A 49 1.18 -17.07 -6.09
N PRO A 50 2.35 -17.18 -5.45
CA PRO A 50 2.51 -16.92 -4.03
C PRO A 50 2.07 -15.51 -3.64
N GLY A 51 0.85 -15.39 -3.09
CA GLY A 51 0.23 -14.13 -2.68
C GLY A 51 -0.12 -14.06 -1.19
N VAL A 52 0.22 -15.10 -0.41
CA VAL A 52 -0.09 -15.19 1.02
C VAL A 52 1.18 -15.30 1.85
N SER A 53 1.17 -14.76 3.05
CA SER A 53 2.25 -14.97 4.04
C SER A 53 1.68 -14.99 5.46
N ILE A 54 2.32 -15.75 6.36
CA ILE A 54 2.07 -15.62 7.79
C ILE A 54 3.11 -14.65 8.34
N VAL A 55 2.62 -13.56 8.91
CA VAL A 55 3.43 -12.45 9.43
C VAL A 55 3.13 -12.18 10.88
N GLU A 56 4.12 -11.68 11.62
CA GLU A 56 3.92 -11.23 12.99
C GLU A 56 3.41 -9.77 13.00
N TRP A 57 2.36 -9.54 13.78
CA TRP A 57 1.79 -8.22 14.02
C TRP A 57 1.41 -8.06 15.50
N LYS A 58 2.05 -7.14 16.21
CA LYS A 58 1.81 -6.88 17.64
C LYS A 58 1.78 -8.17 18.49
N SER A 59 2.80 -9.00 18.33
CA SER A 59 2.98 -10.28 19.04
C SER A 59 1.91 -11.34 18.73
N THR A 60 1.18 -11.21 17.62
CA THR A 60 0.22 -12.19 17.12
C THR A 60 0.59 -12.58 15.70
N LEU A 61 0.47 -13.85 15.35
CA LEU A 61 0.68 -14.30 13.97
C LEU A 61 -0.62 -14.14 13.16
N LEU A 62 -0.50 -13.55 11.97
CA LEU A 62 -1.61 -13.34 11.04
C LEU A 62 -1.32 -14.02 9.70
N TYR A 63 -2.28 -14.85 9.25
CA TYR A 63 -2.41 -15.21 7.84
C TYR A 63 -2.88 -14.00 7.08
N LYS A 64 -2.11 -13.54 6.10
CA LYS A 64 -2.42 -12.36 5.29
C LYS A 64 -2.36 -12.70 3.81
N ASP A 65 -3.50 -12.60 3.13
CA ASP A 65 -3.59 -12.70 1.68
C ASP A 65 -3.48 -11.30 1.07
N PHE A 66 -2.40 -11.04 0.32
CA PHE A 66 -2.16 -9.75 -0.31
C PHE A 66 -2.99 -9.53 -1.59
N ALA A 67 -3.61 -10.58 -2.12
CA ALA A 67 -4.53 -10.50 -3.24
C ALA A 67 -5.99 -10.34 -2.79
N ASN A 68 -6.30 -10.71 -1.54
CA ASN A 68 -7.62 -10.56 -0.94
C ASN A 68 -7.47 -10.06 0.50
N GLU A 69 -7.58 -8.73 0.69
CA GLU A 69 -7.42 -8.09 2.00
C GLU A 69 -8.46 -8.55 3.05
N GLU A 70 -9.59 -9.14 2.62
CA GLU A 70 -10.59 -9.74 3.51
C GLU A 70 -10.06 -11.01 4.20
N HIS A 71 -9.05 -11.66 3.62
CA HIS A 71 -8.41 -12.84 4.17
C HIS A 71 -7.20 -12.45 5.05
N THR A 72 -7.50 -11.78 6.16
CA THR A 72 -6.53 -11.55 7.24
C THR A 72 -7.07 -12.16 8.53
N PHE A 73 -6.42 -13.24 9.00
CA PHE A 73 -6.90 -14.06 10.10
C PHE A 73 -5.78 -14.34 11.11
N ASN A 74 -6.08 -14.34 12.41
CA ASN A 74 -5.27 -15.02 13.39
C ASN A 74 -5.44 -16.56 13.25
N CYS A 75 -4.69 -17.36 14.00
CA CYS A 75 -4.72 -18.81 13.88
C CYS A 75 -6.13 -19.42 14.08
N PHE A 76 -6.93 -18.88 14.99
CA PHE A 76 -8.30 -19.33 15.23
C PHE A 76 -9.23 -18.95 14.07
N GLY A 77 -9.18 -17.69 13.65
CA GLY A 77 -9.97 -17.20 12.51
C GLY A 77 -9.64 -17.94 11.20
N TYR A 78 -8.37 -18.30 11.01
CA TYR A 78 -7.95 -19.13 9.89
C TYR A 78 -8.60 -20.52 9.92
N VAL A 79 -8.59 -21.19 11.09
CA VAL A 79 -9.23 -22.52 11.25
C VAL A 79 -10.74 -22.41 11.06
N MET A 80 -11.38 -21.38 11.63
CA MET A 80 -12.82 -21.11 11.42
C MET A 80 -13.13 -21.00 9.92
N HIS A 81 -12.38 -20.20 9.20
CA HIS A 81 -12.62 -19.96 7.77
C HIS A 81 -12.35 -21.20 6.93
N LYS A 82 -11.21 -21.88 7.17
CA LYS A 82 -10.79 -23.05 6.40
C LYS A 82 -11.78 -24.22 6.50
N TYR A 83 -12.30 -24.47 7.69
CA TYR A 83 -13.18 -25.61 7.96
C TYR A 83 -14.64 -25.22 8.09
N ASN A 84 -14.99 -23.97 7.81
CA ASN A 84 -16.35 -23.42 7.92
C ASN A 84 -16.97 -23.71 9.29
N LEU A 85 -16.22 -23.43 10.35
CA LEU A 85 -16.62 -23.63 11.74
C LEU A 85 -16.99 -22.30 12.40
N ASP A 86 -17.81 -22.36 13.44
CA ASP A 86 -17.94 -21.27 14.38
C ASP A 86 -16.71 -21.23 15.32
N PHE A 87 -16.64 -20.19 16.15
CA PHE A 87 -15.50 -19.98 17.04
C PHE A 87 -15.30 -21.15 18.01
N VAL A 88 -16.38 -21.66 18.61
CA VAL A 88 -16.33 -22.79 19.55
C VAL A 88 -15.89 -24.06 18.84
N GLY A 89 -16.42 -24.30 17.64
CA GLY A 89 -16.04 -25.44 16.81
C GLY A 89 -14.54 -25.43 16.43
N ALA A 90 -13.98 -24.25 16.15
CA ALA A 90 -12.54 -24.11 15.87
C ALA A 90 -11.70 -24.41 17.12
N LEU A 91 -12.09 -23.90 18.30
CA LEU A 91 -11.41 -24.22 19.55
C LEU A 91 -11.47 -25.71 19.88
N GLN A 92 -12.63 -26.38 19.68
CA GLN A 92 -12.79 -27.80 19.87
C GLN A 92 -11.92 -28.63 18.91
N LEU A 93 -11.88 -28.22 17.63
CA LEU A 93 -11.05 -28.86 16.63
C LEU A 93 -9.56 -28.78 17.01
N ILE A 94 -9.08 -27.60 17.38
CA ILE A 94 -7.68 -27.38 17.81
C ILE A 94 -7.40 -28.20 19.10
N SER A 95 -8.29 -28.15 20.10
CA SER A 95 -8.11 -28.91 21.34
C SER A 95 -8.01 -30.41 21.08
N ARG A 96 -8.85 -30.93 20.18
CA ARG A 96 -8.84 -32.35 19.77
C ARG A 96 -7.57 -32.73 19.03
N ASP A 97 -7.20 -31.97 18.02
CA ASP A 97 -6.12 -32.33 17.11
C ASP A 97 -4.74 -32.19 17.77
N PHE A 98 -4.63 -31.31 18.78
CA PHE A 98 -3.42 -31.19 19.61
C PHE A 98 -3.50 -31.99 20.92
N GLY A 99 -4.57 -32.78 21.15
CA GLY A 99 -4.71 -33.60 22.33
C GLY A 99 -4.71 -32.84 23.67
N LEU A 100 -5.27 -31.61 23.69
CA LEU A 100 -5.20 -30.72 24.85
C LEU A 100 -6.15 -31.10 25.99
N GLY A 101 -7.12 -31.97 25.74
CA GLY A 101 -8.07 -32.48 26.74
C GLY A 101 -9.06 -31.42 27.28
N LEU A 102 -9.19 -30.27 26.57
CA LEU A 102 -10.08 -29.19 26.98
C LEU A 102 -11.52 -29.50 26.56
N THR A 103 -12.47 -29.33 27.49
CA THR A 103 -13.89 -29.60 27.25
C THR A 103 -14.68 -28.30 27.19
N ALA A 104 -15.56 -28.18 26.18
CA ALA A 104 -16.56 -27.11 26.17
C ALA A 104 -17.59 -27.34 27.27
N THR A 105 -17.87 -26.34 28.10
CA THR A 105 -19.04 -26.38 28.96
C THR A 105 -20.29 -26.21 28.08
N ASP A 106 -21.09 -27.28 27.97
CA ASP A 106 -22.50 -27.32 27.55
C ASP A 106 -22.95 -26.44 26.36
N VAL A 107 -22.21 -26.39 25.28
CA VAL A 107 -22.73 -25.87 24.02
C VAL A 107 -22.61 -26.94 22.94
N THR A 108 -23.75 -27.52 22.58
CA THR A 108 -23.87 -28.42 21.41
C THR A 108 -23.47 -27.64 20.17
N PRO A 109 -22.53 -28.14 19.34
CA PRO A 109 -22.15 -27.46 18.10
C PRO A 109 -23.35 -27.40 17.16
N THR A 110 -24.01 -26.27 17.07
CA THR A 110 -24.98 -26.04 16.02
C THR A 110 -24.19 -25.69 14.78
N ALA A 111 -24.15 -26.61 13.82
CA ALA A 111 -23.63 -26.36 12.48
C ALA A 111 -24.48 -25.24 11.86
N ARG A 112 -24.10 -23.99 12.10
CA ARG A 112 -24.66 -22.86 11.38
C ARG A 112 -24.06 -22.91 9.98
N LYS A 113 -24.92 -23.22 9.00
CA LYS A 113 -24.63 -22.88 7.61
C LYS A 113 -24.43 -21.34 7.57
N TYR A 114 -23.19 -20.91 7.64
CA TYR A 114 -22.86 -19.54 7.30
C TYR A 114 -23.03 -19.42 5.79
N THR A 115 -24.18 -18.96 5.36
CA THR A 115 -24.30 -18.28 4.07
C THR A 115 -23.49 -16.99 4.27
N TYR A 116 -22.30 -16.97 3.66
CA TYR A 116 -21.47 -15.77 3.59
C TYR A 116 -22.24 -14.70 2.82
N THR A 117 -23.01 -13.91 3.56
CA THR A 117 -23.49 -12.65 3.04
C THR A 117 -22.26 -11.73 3.10
N LYS A 118 -21.70 -11.43 1.93
CA LYS A 118 -20.65 -10.44 1.74
C LYS A 118 -21.12 -9.14 2.40
N THR A 119 -20.80 -8.98 3.70
CA THR A 119 -21.05 -7.71 4.38
C THR A 119 -20.13 -6.73 3.69
N PRO A 120 -20.63 -5.72 2.97
CA PRO A 120 -19.77 -4.75 2.35
C PRO A 120 -18.90 -4.17 3.46
N LEU A 121 -17.58 -4.27 3.29
CA LEU A 121 -16.62 -3.66 4.20
C LEU A 121 -17.07 -2.21 4.41
N LYS A 122 -17.45 -1.85 5.64
CA LYS A 122 -17.74 -0.46 5.95
C LYS A 122 -16.49 0.34 5.65
N LYS A 123 -16.56 1.11 4.56
CA LYS A 123 -15.45 1.96 4.14
C LYS A 123 -15.06 2.84 5.33
N SER A 124 -13.81 2.79 5.75
CA SER A 124 -13.33 3.62 6.85
C SER A 124 -13.60 5.09 6.54
N VAL A 125 -14.13 5.81 7.53
CA VAL A 125 -14.40 7.23 7.40
C VAL A 125 -13.26 7.99 8.08
N ILE A 126 -12.52 8.79 7.31
CA ILE A 126 -11.53 9.72 7.85
C ILE A 126 -12.17 11.11 7.95
N ARG A 127 -12.14 11.67 9.15
CA ARG A 127 -12.51 13.07 9.41
C ARG A 127 -11.27 13.81 9.93
N ILE A 128 -11.13 15.08 9.58
CA ILE A 128 -9.97 15.88 9.96
C ILE A 128 -10.39 17.12 10.76
N LYS A 129 -9.52 17.57 11.67
CA LYS A 129 -9.54 18.90 12.22
C LYS A 129 -8.33 19.66 11.70
N SER A 130 -8.54 20.55 10.76
CA SER A 130 -7.51 21.46 10.26
C SER A 130 -7.06 22.45 11.33
N ARG A 131 -5.87 23.00 11.17
CA ARG A 131 -5.33 24.10 11.93
C ARG A 131 -4.83 25.20 11.00
N ARG A 132 -4.41 26.31 11.56
CA ARG A 132 -3.69 27.36 10.80
C ARG A 132 -2.32 26.83 10.36
N TRP A 133 -1.81 27.35 9.25
CA TRP A 133 -0.44 27.15 8.82
C TRP A 133 0.52 27.79 9.84
N LEU A 134 1.56 27.08 10.20
CA LEU A 134 2.60 27.47 11.13
C LEU A 134 3.93 27.67 10.39
N PRO A 135 4.92 28.38 10.97
CA PRO A 135 6.26 28.50 10.38
C PRO A 135 6.90 27.15 10.05
N GLU A 136 6.74 26.15 10.92
CA GLU A 136 7.28 24.80 10.75
C GLU A 136 6.72 24.09 9.50
N ASP A 137 5.48 24.40 9.10
CA ASP A 137 4.93 23.91 7.85
C ASP A 137 5.64 24.51 6.64
N ALA A 138 5.89 25.83 6.70
CA ALA A 138 6.62 26.52 5.64
C ALA A 138 8.06 25.99 5.53
N ASP A 139 8.74 25.78 6.66
CA ASP A 139 10.09 25.21 6.71
C ASP A 139 10.11 23.78 6.16
N TYR A 140 9.08 23.00 6.44
CA TYR A 140 8.96 21.65 5.89
C TYR A 140 8.83 21.66 4.36
N TRP A 141 7.84 22.38 3.82
CA TRP A 141 7.55 22.38 2.38
C TRP A 141 8.59 23.13 1.55
N LYS A 142 9.27 24.11 2.14
CA LYS A 142 10.39 24.84 1.53
C LYS A 142 11.53 23.89 1.11
N LYS A 143 11.75 22.79 1.83
CA LYS A 143 12.78 21.78 1.49
C LYS A 143 12.54 21.16 0.10
N PHE A 144 11.30 21.16 -0.36
CA PHE A 144 10.86 20.63 -1.64
C PHE A 144 10.51 21.75 -2.64
N CYS A 145 10.81 22.99 -2.32
CA CYS A 145 10.44 24.18 -3.10
C CYS A 145 8.93 24.30 -3.39
N ILE A 146 8.07 23.70 -2.56
CA ILE A 146 6.61 23.71 -2.72
C ILE A 146 6.03 24.93 -1.99
N PRO A 147 5.51 25.96 -2.70
CA PRO A 147 4.92 27.13 -2.07
C PRO A 147 3.51 26.84 -1.53
N LYS A 148 3.05 27.62 -0.57
CA LYS A 148 1.71 27.49 0.01
C LYS A 148 0.59 27.56 -1.03
N SER A 149 0.74 28.37 -2.07
CA SER A 149 -0.24 28.46 -3.17
C SER A 149 -0.46 27.10 -3.87
N LEU A 150 0.63 26.34 -4.03
CA LEU A 150 0.57 25.03 -4.63
C LEU A 150 -0.10 24.01 -3.68
N LEU A 151 0.18 24.08 -2.40
CA LEU A 151 -0.51 23.26 -1.40
C LEU A 151 -2.02 23.51 -1.39
N VAL A 152 -2.44 24.76 -1.54
CA VAL A 152 -3.86 25.13 -1.69
C VAL A 152 -4.43 24.60 -2.99
N LYS A 153 -3.69 24.72 -4.12
CA LYS A 153 -4.11 24.17 -5.43
C LYS A 153 -4.38 22.66 -5.37
N PHE A 154 -3.57 21.92 -4.60
CA PHE A 154 -3.70 20.47 -4.43
C PHE A 154 -4.51 20.06 -3.18
N ASP A 155 -5.26 21.01 -2.59
CA ASP A 155 -6.16 20.79 -1.47
C ASP A 155 -5.49 20.10 -0.27
N VAL A 156 -4.29 20.58 0.08
CA VAL A 156 -3.48 20.13 1.21
C VAL A 156 -3.77 20.98 2.42
N HIS A 157 -4.11 20.36 3.54
CA HIS A 157 -4.47 21.03 4.78
C HIS A 157 -3.57 20.60 5.93
N PRO A 158 -2.98 21.53 6.71
CA PRO A 158 -2.33 21.20 7.96
C PRO A 158 -3.39 20.78 8.98
N ILE A 159 -3.15 19.69 9.69
CA ILE A 159 -4.13 19.11 10.63
C ILE A 159 -3.63 19.14 12.07
N LYS A 160 -4.57 19.31 13.01
CA LYS A 160 -4.30 19.23 14.45
C LYS A 160 -4.48 17.78 14.95
N TYR A 161 -5.54 17.12 14.49
CA TYR A 161 -5.87 15.73 14.74
C TYR A 161 -6.86 15.22 13.68
N PHE A 162 -7.04 13.92 13.62
CA PHE A 162 -7.99 13.28 12.73
C PHE A 162 -8.70 12.10 13.41
N TRP A 163 -9.77 11.63 12.82
CA TRP A 163 -10.46 10.40 13.24
C TRP A 163 -10.43 9.37 12.12
N ILE A 164 -10.30 8.12 12.51
CA ILE A 164 -10.64 6.97 11.68
C ILE A 164 -11.84 6.32 12.35
N ASN A 165 -12.99 6.38 11.69
CA ASN A 165 -14.28 6.05 12.28
C ASN A 165 -14.51 6.89 13.54
N GLU A 166 -14.66 6.26 14.71
CA GLU A 166 -14.86 6.95 15.99
C GLU A 166 -13.56 7.18 16.79
N THR A 167 -12.43 6.58 16.33
CA THR A 167 -11.15 6.70 17.04
C THR A 167 -10.41 7.96 16.62
N ARG A 168 -10.04 8.80 17.61
CA ARG A 168 -9.28 10.03 17.39
C ARG A 168 -7.78 9.79 17.51
N PHE A 169 -7.04 10.31 16.54
CA PHE A 169 -5.59 10.26 16.46
C PHE A 169 -4.99 11.66 16.60
N HIS A 170 -3.95 11.78 17.42
CA HIS A 170 -3.16 12.99 17.60
C HIS A 170 -1.76 12.75 17.05
N PRO A 171 -1.43 13.27 15.85
CA PRO A 171 -0.07 13.17 15.34
C PRO A 171 0.90 13.88 16.30
N PRO A 172 2.06 13.29 16.61
CA PRO A 172 3.03 13.88 17.53
C PRO A 172 3.80 15.07 16.92
N SER A 173 3.70 15.26 15.61
CA SER A 173 4.39 16.31 14.86
C SER A 173 3.50 16.93 13.79
N ILE A 174 4.09 17.74 12.89
CA ILE A 174 3.37 18.29 11.74
C ILE A 174 2.77 17.16 10.91
N SER A 175 1.50 17.34 10.52
CA SER A 175 0.80 16.40 9.66
C SER A 175 -0.16 17.13 8.73
N TYR A 176 -0.42 16.53 7.60
CA TYR A 176 -1.21 17.09 6.52
C TYR A 176 -2.29 16.12 6.06
N ALA A 177 -3.43 16.66 5.66
CA ALA A 177 -4.46 15.89 4.96
C ALA A 177 -4.52 16.35 3.50
N PHE A 178 -4.39 15.42 2.60
CA PHE A 178 -4.66 15.60 1.17
C PHE A 178 -6.13 15.24 0.96
N ARG A 179 -6.93 16.22 0.55
CA ARG A 179 -8.36 16.01 0.33
C ARG A 179 -8.62 15.58 -1.11
N PHE A 180 -9.42 14.55 -1.26
CA PHE A 180 -9.98 14.08 -2.52
C PHE A 180 -11.49 14.01 -2.42
N ASN A 181 -12.19 14.02 -3.55
CA ASN A 181 -13.67 13.94 -3.56
C ASN A 181 -14.23 12.75 -2.78
N SER A 182 -13.48 11.66 -2.66
CA SER A 182 -13.89 10.41 -2.01
C SER A 182 -13.37 10.24 -0.58
N GLY A 183 -12.55 11.15 -0.07
CA GLY A 183 -11.95 11.03 1.27
C GLY A 183 -10.65 11.79 1.45
N TYR A 184 -9.89 11.35 2.43
CA TYR A 184 -8.62 11.95 2.84
C TYR A 184 -7.48 10.95 2.82
N LYS A 185 -6.29 11.42 2.43
CA LYS A 185 -5.02 10.76 2.68
C LYS A 185 -4.24 11.62 3.67
N VAL A 186 -4.00 11.09 4.87
CA VAL A 186 -3.27 11.79 5.93
C VAL A 186 -1.80 11.42 5.84
N TYR A 187 -0.95 12.43 5.90
CA TYR A 187 0.50 12.33 5.79
C TYR A 187 1.16 12.90 7.03
N SER A 188 1.93 12.07 7.73
CA SER A 188 2.73 12.42 8.89
C SER A 188 4.21 12.21 8.58
N PRO A 189 4.93 13.24 8.08
CA PRO A 189 6.27 13.07 7.50
C PRO A 189 7.33 12.58 8.47
N HIS A 190 7.17 12.79 9.76
CA HIS A 190 8.15 12.43 10.78
C HIS A 190 7.86 11.11 11.48
N GLU A 191 6.77 10.45 11.09
CA GLU A 191 6.44 9.11 11.58
C GLU A 191 7.12 8.03 10.73
N SER A 192 7.70 7.01 11.38
CA SER A 192 8.31 5.86 10.71
C SER A 192 7.27 4.81 10.36
N ASP A 193 6.44 4.42 11.33
CA ASP A 193 5.57 3.25 11.23
C ASP A 193 4.20 3.54 10.61
N ASN A 194 3.64 4.72 10.92
CA ASN A 194 2.30 5.11 10.49
C ASN A 194 2.31 6.43 9.73
N LYS A 195 3.19 6.54 8.75
CA LYS A 195 3.39 7.73 7.94
C LYS A 195 2.15 8.13 7.14
N TRP A 196 1.31 7.15 6.78
CA TRP A 196 0.17 7.32 5.91
C TRP A 196 -1.09 6.65 6.46
N TYR A 197 -2.22 7.38 6.40
CA TYR A 197 -3.56 6.82 6.53
C TYR A 197 -4.41 7.26 5.36
N SER A 198 -5.27 6.40 4.81
CA SER A 198 -6.09 6.74 3.66
C SER A 198 -7.41 6.00 3.68
N ASN A 199 -8.49 6.68 3.30
CA ASN A 199 -9.76 6.07 2.92
C ASN A 199 -10.14 6.40 1.47
N VAL A 200 -9.17 6.87 0.69
CA VAL A 200 -9.33 7.21 -0.72
C VAL A 200 -9.29 5.92 -1.56
N GLY A 201 -10.26 5.77 -2.47
CA GLY A 201 -10.32 4.62 -3.35
C GLY A 201 -9.14 4.54 -4.32
N ARG A 202 -8.74 3.33 -4.69
CA ARG A 202 -7.63 3.10 -5.64
C ARG A 202 -7.86 3.71 -7.03
N ASN A 203 -9.11 3.93 -7.41
CA ASN A 203 -9.50 4.58 -8.68
C ASN A 203 -9.30 6.10 -8.70
N VAL A 204 -8.95 6.70 -7.57
CA VAL A 204 -8.67 8.15 -7.48
C VAL A 204 -7.21 8.40 -7.84
N ILE A 205 -7.00 9.23 -8.86
CA ILE A 205 -5.66 9.58 -9.35
C ILE A 205 -5.25 10.92 -8.75
N GLN A 206 -4.11 10.93 -8.08
CA GLN A 206 -3.54 12.11 -7.44
C GLN A 206 -3.03 13.08 -8.52
N GLY A 207 -3.40 14.35 -8.42
CA GLY A 207 -3.03 15.38 -9.39
C GLY A 207 -3.87 15.42 -10.68
N TYR A 208 -4.78 14.48 -10.90
CA TYR A 208 -5.54 14.40 -12.14
C TYR A 208 -6.44 15.62 -12.39
N SER A 209 -7.02 16.17 -11.33
CA SER A 209 -7.87 17.37 -11.42
C SER A 209 -7.10 18.63 -11.80
N GLN A 210 -5.80 18.67 -11.54
CA GLN A 210 -4.90 19.78 -11.85
C GLN A 210 -4.17 19.59 -13.18
N LEU A 211 -4.27 18.38 -13.77
CA LEU A 211 -3.54 18.02 -14.98
C LEU A 211 -4.03 18.83 -16.20
N ALA A 212 -3.11 19.38 -16.97
CA ALA A 212 -3.40 20.07 -18.24
C ALA A 212 -4.19 19.16 -19.18
N LYS A 213 -5.04 19.75 -20.02
CA LYS A 213 -5.87 18.98 -20.98
C LYS A 213 -5.02 18.23 -22.00
N THR A 214 -3.95 18.83 -22.45
CA THR A 214 -3.00 18.28 -23.45
C THR A 214 -1.59 18.77 -23.15
N GLY A 215 -0.58 18.12 -23.68
CA GLY A 215 0.81 18.53 -23.53
C GLY A 215 1.80 17.62 -24.26
N GLU A 216 3.09 17.94 -24.17
CA GLU A 216 4.16 17.13 -24.77
C GLU A 216 4.42 15.85 -23.95
N VAL A 217 4.58 16.00 -22.62
CA VAL A 217 4.95 14.92 -21.73
C VAL A 217 4.06 14.94 -20.49
N VAL A 218 3.66 13.76 -20.03
CA VAL A 218 3.09 13.55 -18.69
C VAL A 218 3.87 12.48 -17.95
N LEU A 219 4.17 12.75 -16.68
CA LEU A 219 4.94 11.83 -15.82
C LEU A 219 3.99 11.09 -14.86
N LEU A 220 4.06 9.77 -14.84
CA LEU A 220 3.40 8.92 -13.85
C LEU A 220 4.38 8.67 -12.71
N THR A 221 4.17 9.31 -11.55
CA THR A 221 5.08 9.27 -10.41
C THR A 221 4.45 8.57 -9.19
N SER A 222 5.20 8.47 -8.08
CA SER A 222 4.86 7.63 -6.92
C SER A 222 3.91 8.30 -5.92
N SER A 223 3.93 9.64 -5.79
CA SER A 223 3.15 10.34 -4.76
C SER A 223 2.67 11.72 -5.15
N LEU A 224 1.66 12.25 -4.43
CA LEU A 224 1.20 13.62 -4.61
C LEU A 224 2.31 14.66 -4.30
N LYS A 225 3.23 14.34 -3.42
CA LYS A 225 4.37 15.22 -3.13
C LYS A 225 5.26 15.36 -4.36
N ASP A 226 5.53 14.27 -5.06
CA ASP A 226 6.31 14.28 -6.31
C ASP A 226 5.57 14.99 -7.44
N VAL A 227 4.25 14.81 -7.52
CA VAL A 227 3.41 15.59 -8.45
C VAL A 227 3.57 17.09 -8.19
N MET A 228 3.52 17.54 -6.94
CA MET A 228 3.73 18.95 -6.62
C MET A 228 5.16 19.42 -6.93
N CYS A 229 6.17 18.59 -6.70
CA CYS A 229 7.56 18.90 -7.07
C CYS A 229 7.72 19.04 -8.59
N LEU A 230 7.12 18.16 -9.37
CA LEU A 230 7.14 18.22 -10.83
C LEU A 230 6.36 19.42 -11.38
N GLU A 231 5.27 19.82 -10.73
CA GLU A 231 4.56 21.06 -11.04
C GLU A 231 5.43 22.30 -10.83
N VAL A 232 6.23 22.35 -9.74
CA VAL A 232 7.21 23.43 -9.51
C VAL A 232 8.24 23.49 -10.63
N LEU A 233 8.64 22.34 -11.18
CA LEU A 233 9.56 22.22 -12.30
C LEU A 233 8.91 22.48 -13.67
N GLY A 234 7.58 22.67 -13.71
CA GLY A 234 6.84 22.94 -14.95
C GLY A 234 6.42 21.71 -15.74
N TYR A 235 6.44 20.51 -15.13
CA TYR A 235 6.07 19.26 -15.77
C TYR A 235 4.68 18.78 -15.34
N ALA A 236 3.87 18.36 -16.30
CA ALA A 236 2.60 17.69 -16.06
C ALA A 236 2.84 16.31 -15.46
N SER A 237 2.15 15.99 -14.37
CA SER A 237 2.33 14.71 -13.71
C SER A 237 1.09 14.28 -12.93
N ILE A 238 0.98 12.97 -12.69
CA ILE A 238 -0.03 12.34 -11.84
C ILE A 238 0.60 11.21 -11.03
N ALA A 239 -0.10 10.76 -9.98
CA ALA A 239 0.30 9.57 -9.24
C ALA A 239 -0.91 8.69 -8.91
N LEU A 240 -0.70 7.38 -8.82
CA LEU A 240 -1.68 6.43 -8.29
C LEU A 240 -1.75 6.53 -6.76
N GLN A 241 -2.71 5.84 -6.13
CA GLN A 241 -2.80 5.84 -4.66
C GLN A 241 -1.69 5.01 -3.99
N SER A 242 -1.11 4.08 -4.72
CA SER A 242 0.03 3.27 -4.28
C SER A 242 0.94 3.01 -5.47
N GLU A 243 2.24 3.09 -5.25
CA GLU A 243 3.28 2.74 -6.23
C GLU A 243 3.15 1.28 -6.70
N MET A 244 2.70 0.37 -5.83
CA MET A 244 2.47 -1.04 -6.16
C MET A 244 1.18 -1.30 -6.97
N GLN A 245 0.45 -0.26 -7.36
CA GLN A 245 -0.78 -0.35 -8.14
C GLN A 245 -0.47 -0.26 -9.64
N LEU A 246 -1.07 -1.15 -10.45
CA LEU A 246 -1.10 -0.98 -11.89
C LEU A 246 -2.15 0.09 -12.27
N PRO A 247 -1.85 0.99 -13.22
CA PRO A 247 -2.85 1.89 -13.76
C PRO A 247 -3.91 1.11 -14.54
N GLU A 248 -5.13 1.65 -14.57
CA GLU A 248 -6.20 1.14 -15.43
C GLU A 248 -5.87 1.44 -16.90
N GLU A 249 -6.25 0.54 -17.81
CA GLU A 249 -6.00 0.68 -19.25
C GLU A 249 -6.66 1.97 -19.81
N THR A 250 -7.86 2.27 -19.36
CA THR A 250 -8.60 3.49 -19.73
C THR A 250 -7.86 4.76 -19.32
N LEU A 251 -7.20 4.77 -18.17
CA LEU A 251 -6.38 5.91 -17.74
C LEU A 251 -5.18 6.08 -18.67
N VAL A 252 -4.45 5.00 -18.95
CA VAL A 252 -3.25 5.06 -19.82
C VAL A 252 -3.63 5.48 -21.23
N GLN A 253 -4.73 4.97 -21.78
CA GLN A 253 -5.23 5.38 -23.09
C GLN A 253 -5.58 6.87 -23.10
N THR A 254 -6.31 7.36 -22.10
CA THR A 254 -6.64 8.78 -21.97
C THR A 254 -5.40 9.67 -21.89
N LEU A 255 -4.35 9.22 -21.19
CA LEU A 255 -3.09 9.95 -21.13
C LEU A 255 -2.37 9.99 -22.48
N LYS A 256 -2.33 8.86 -23.21
CA LYS A 256 -1.73 8.78 -24.56
C LYS A 256 -2.49 9.66 -25.58
N GLU A 257 -3.78 9.86 -25.41
CA GLU A 257 -4.59 10.77 -26.26
C GLU A 257 -4.34 12.25 -25.94
N ARG A 258 -3.98 12.57 -24.69
CA ARG A 258 -3.79 13.96 -24.21
C ARG A 258 -2.34 14.43 -24.33
N PHE A 259 -1.37 13.52 -24.28
CA PHE A 259 0.05 13.84 -24.24
C PHE A 259 0.80 13.03 -25.28
N LYS A 260 1.78 13.65 -25.92
CA LYS A 260 2.62 12.95 -26.94
C LYS A 260 3.43 11.81 -26.34
N LYS A 261 3.88 11.96 -25.08
CA LYS A 261 4.62 10.94 -24.35
C LYS A 261 4.07 10.77 -22.92
N VAL A 262 3.91 9.51 -22.52
CA VAL A 262 3.62 9.11 -21.13
C VAL A 262 4.85 8.38 -20.63
N ILE A 263 5.44 8.88 -19.54
CA ILE A 263 6.70 8.34 -19.00
C ILE A 263 6.44 7.94 -17.54
N VAL A 264 6.86 6.74 -17.16
CA VAL A 264 6.85 6.28 -15.77
C VAL A 264 8.08 6.84 -15.06
N PHE A 265 7.88 7.49 -13.91
CA PHE A 265 8.92 8.12 -13.12
C PHE A 265 8.75 7.75 -11.64
N TYR A 266 9.06 6.50 -11.31
CA TYR A 266 8.91 5.93 -9.98
C TYR A 266 10.21 5.98 -9.17
N ASP A 267 10.07 5.73 -7.86
CA ASP A 267 11.19 5.72 -6.92
C ASP A 267 12.29 4.75 -7.42
N ASN A 268 13.54 5.17 -7.25
CA ASN A 268 14.71 4.31 -7.41
C ASN A 268 15.23 3.92 -6.02
N ASP A 269 14.70 2.85 -5.46
CA ASP A 269 15.08 2.34 -4.14
C ASP A 269 16.42 1.59 -4.20
N PHE A 270 17.47 2.25 -4.73
CA PHE A 270 18.80 1.68 -5.00
C PHE A 270 19.49 1.08 -3.75
N GLY A 271 19.07 1.46 -2.52
CA GLY A 271 19.50 0.84 -1.27
C GLY A 271 18.78 -0.46 -0.92
N SER A 272 17.77 -0.85 -1.70
CA SER A 272 17.00 -2.09 -1.51
C SER A 272 17.42 -3.14 -2.54
N GLU A 273 17.66 -4.37 -2.07
CA GLU A 273 18.02 -5.50 -2.94
C GLU A 273 17.00 -5.75 -4.06
N GLN A 274 15.72 -5.46 -3.82
CA GLN A 274 14.62 -5.70 -4.76
C GLN A 274 14.23 -4.48 -5.60
N ASN A 275 14.64 -3.27 -5.21
CA ASN A 275 14.25 -1.99 -5.84
C ASN A 275 12.76 -1.97 -6.29
N PRO A 276 11.79 -2.03 -5.36
CA PRO A 276 10.39 -2.29 -5.68
C PRO A 276 9.77 -1.23 -6.61
N GLY A 277 10.20 0.03 -6.51
CA GLY A 277 9.75 1.10 -7.39
C GLY A 277 10.12 0.81 -8.85
N GLN A 278 11.35 0.43 -9.12
CA GLN A 278 11.80 0.14 -10.49
C GLN A 278 11.25 -1.20 -11.03
N VAL A 279 11.02 -2.19 -10.16
CA VAL A 279 10.32 -3.43 -10.55
C VAL A 279 8.90 -3.12 -11.02
N MET A 280 8.17 -2.27 -10.29
CA MET A 280 6.82 -1.89 -10.69
C MET A 280 6.83 -0.99 -11.94
N ALA A 281 7.76 -0.05 -12.04
CA ALA A 281 7.92 0.78 -13.23
C ALA A 281 8.14 -0.09 -14.48
N SER A 282 9.06 -1.06 -14.42
CA SER A 282 9.31 -2.00 -15.52
C SER A 282 8.07 -2.80 -15.90
N LYS A 283 7.29 -3.24 -14.93
CA LYS A 283 6.03 -3.96 -15.16
C LYS A 283 4.98 -3.09 -15.87
N ILE A 284 4.86 -1.82 -15.47
CA ILE A 284 3.94 -0.86 -16.11
C ILE A 284 4.41 -0.58 -17.54
N CYS A 285 5.68 -0.30 -17.72
CA CYS A 285 6.26 0.00 -19.04
C CYS A 285 6.09 -1.16 -20.02
N SER A 286 6.39 -2.39 -19.59
CA SER A 286 6.20 -3.59 -20.42
C SER A 286 4.74 -3.85 -20.76
N LYS A 287 3.81 -3.61 -19.81
CA LYS A 287 2.38 -3.84 -20.06
C LYS A 287 1.77 -2.84 -21.03
N PHE A 288 2.19 -1.58 -20.95
CA PHE A 288 1.50 -0.49 -21.63
C PHE A 288 2.35 0.17 -22.75
N ASP A 289 3.49 -0.37 -23.04
CA ASP A 289 4.47 0.21 -23.97
C ASP A 289 4.74 1.68 -23.64
N LEU A 290 5.30 1.90 -22.45
CA LEU A 290 5.67 3.20 -21.93
C LEU A 290 7.17 3.28 -21.68
N ALA A 291 7.70 4.49 -21.72
CA ALA A 291 9.07 4.74 -21.33
C ALA A 291 9.21 4.84 -19.81
N ASN A 292 10.41 4.49 -19.32
CA ASN A 292 10.81 4.63 -17.92
C ASN A 292 11.92 5.66 -17.78
N MET A 293 11.85 6.44 -16.72
CA MET A 293 12.95 7.26 -16.21
C MET A 293 12.98 7.20 -14.70
N TYR A 294 14.12 7.49 -14.08
CA TYR A 294 14.29 7.49 -12.63
C TYR A 294 15.44 8.42 -12.23
N VAL A 295 15.54 8.74 -10.94
CA VAL A 295 16.67 9.49 -10.40
C VAL A 295 17.87 8.53 -10.27
N PRO A 296 18.97 8.76 -10.99
CA PRO A 296 20.16 7.92 -10.87
C PRO A 296 20.74 7.91 -9.44
N ASP A 297 21.30 6.78 -9.03
CA ASP A 297 21.84 6.54 -7.69
C ASP A 297 23.00 7.48 -7.31
N ILE A 298 23.75 8.00 -8.30
CA ILE A 298 24.80 9.01 -8.11
C ILE A 298 24.32 10.26 -7.39
N TYR A 299 23.02 10.57 -7.43
CA TYR A 299 22.43 11.70 -6.73
C TYR A 299 22.11 11.39 -5.26
N CYS A 300 22.22 10.14 -4.81
CA CYS A 300 21.83 9.70 -3.46
C CYS A 300 20.40 10.12 -3.10
N SER A 301 19.48 10.04 -4.04
CA SER A 301 18.10 10.45 -3.91
C SER A 301 17.23 9.46 -4.68
N LYS A 302 16.17 8.96 -4.04
CA LYS A 302 15.35 7.90 -4.62
C LYS A 302 14.23 8.43 -5.52
N ASP A 303 13.75 9.64 -5.27
CA ASP A 303 12.66 10.30 -5.97
C ASP A 303 12.97 11.77 -6.26
N ILE A 304 12.08 12.43 -7.00
CA ILE A 304 12.27 13.84 -7.38
C ILE A 304 12.22 14.77 -6.17
N SER A 305 11.41 14.44 -5.15
CA SER A 305 11.32 15.26 -3.96
C SER A 305 12.59 15.18 -3.12
N ASP A 306 13.19 14.00 -2.99
CA ASP A 306 14.47 13.81 -2.34
C ASP A 306 15.60 14.49 -3.13
N LEU A 307 15.56 14.45 -4.45
CA LEU A 307 16.55 15.14 -5.31
C LEU A 307 16.50 16.65 -5.10
N ILE A 308 15.31 17.26 -5.12
CA ILE A 308 15.15 18.69 -4.85
C ILE A 308 15.67 19.03 -3.46
N LYS A 309 15.31 18.26 -2.45
CA LYS A 309 15.74 18.46 -1.07
C LYS A 309 17.27 18.37 -0.91
N ASN A 310 17.91 17.39 -1.58
CA ASN A 310 19.32 17.07 -1.36
C ASN A 310 20.27 17.86 -2.30
N ARG A 311 19.82 18.20 -3.52
CA ARG A 311 20.65 18.78 -4.59
C ARG A 311 20.10 20.10 -5.16
N GLY A 312 18.89 20.50 -4.74
CA GLY A 312 18.26 21.75 -5.17
C GLY A 312 17.50 21.65 -6.50
N LEU A 313 16.72 22.70 -6.75
CA LEU A 313 15.77 22.76 -7.86
C LEU A 313 16.46 22.75 -9.24
N ALA A 314 17.59 23.46 -9.38
CA ALA A 314 18.32 23.54 -10.65
C ALA A 314 18.83 22.17 -11.11
N THR A 315 19.40 21.37 -10.21
CA THR A 315 19.86 20.02 -10.48
C THR A 315 18.69 19.12 -10.89
N ALA A 316 17.57 19.20 -10.18
CA ALA A 316 16.37 18.45 -10.50
C ALA A 316 15.81 18.83 -11.88
N GLN A 317 15.76 20.10 -12.20
CA GLN A 317 15.29 20.58 -13.50
C GLN A 317 16.19 20.11 -14.66
N GLN A 318 17.49 20.14 -14.48
CA GLN A 318 18.44 19.66 -15.49
C GLN A 318 18.28 18.14 -15.69
N LEU A 319 18.21 17.36 -14.62
CA LEU A 319 18.02 15.91 -14.71
C LEU A 319 16.74 15.55 -15.49
N ILE A 320 15.59 16.14 -15.12
CA ILE A 320 14.33 15.85 -15.79
C ILE A 320 14.41 16.17 -17.28
N LYS A 321 15.00 17.32 -17.64
CA LYS A 321 15.20 17.73 -19.03
C LYS A 321 16.05 16.71 -19.81
N ASP A 322 17.15 16.26 -19.21
CA ASP A 322 18.09 15.33 -19.86
C ASP A 322 17.48 13.94 -20.01
N GLU A 323 16.77 13.45 -18.98
CA GLU A 323 16.12 12.14 -19.03
C GLU A 323 14.94 12.12 -20.04
N ILE A 324 14.11 13.16 -20.08
CA ILE A 324 13.06 13.29 -21.09
C ILE A 324 13.68 13.32 -22.50
N TRP A 325 14.77 14.08 -22.70
CA TRP A 325 15.46 14.13 -23.98
C TRP A 325 15.96 12.75 -24.42
N LYS A 326 16.60 11.99 -23.54
CA LYS A 326 17.07 10.62 -23.80
C LYS A 326 15.90 9.70 -24.23
N VAL A 327 14.81 9.72 -23.47
CA VAL A 327 13.62 8.90 -23.74
C VAL A 327 12.94 9.27 -25.06
N THR A 328 12.94 10.55 -25.43
CA THR A 328 12.30 11.01 -26.68
C THR A 328 13.15 10.72 -27.90
N ASN A 329 14.49 10.82 -27.82
CA ASN A 329 15.36 10.69 -28.98
C ASN A 329 15.88 9.25 -29.21
N ASN A 330 15.97 8.42 -28.15
CA ASN A 330 16.32 7.01 -28.32
C ASN A 330 15.23 6.16 -29.00
N SER A 331 13.98 6.65 -29.03
CA SER A 331 12.90 5.99 -29.78
C SER A 331 12.97 6.22 -31.30
N GLU A 332 13.76 7.15 -31.79
CA GLU A 332 13.97 7.39 -33.24
C GLU A 332 15.13 6.57 -33.81
N SER A 333 16.06 6.06 -33.00
CA SER A 333 17.22 5.32 -33.45
C SER A 333 16.97 3.83 -33.71
N THR A 334 15.77 3.31 -33.49
CA THR A 334 15.45 1.88 -33.74
C THR A 334 14.83 1.62 -35.12
N ILE A 335 14.70 2.61 -35.99
CA ILE A 335 14.08 2.47 -37.34
C ILE A 335 15.08 2.53 -38.50
N SER A 336 16.37 2.56 -38.26
CA SER A 336 17.36 2.70 -39.36
C SER A 336 18.40 1.59 -39.50
N TYR A 337 18.07 0.32 -39.33
CA TYR A 337 18.93 -0.80 -39.71
C TYR A 337 18.11 -2.00 -40.21
N ILE A 338 17.41 -1.86 -41.33
CA ILE A 338 17.12 -2.96 -42.25
C ILE A 338 16.93 -2.30 -43.63
N ASP A 339 18.00 -2.21 -44.42
CA ASP A 339 18.02 -2.39 -45.87
C ASP A 339 19.45 -2.25 -46.38
N VAL A 340 20.14 -3.35 -46.49
CA VAL A 340 21.20 -3.52 -47.51
C VAL A 340 20.90 -4.83 -48.22
N PRO A 341 20.45 -4.78 -49.49
CA PRO A 341 20.33 -6.00 -50.29
C PRO A 341 21.70 -6.35 -50.85
N PHE A 342 22.03 -7.64 -50.80
CA PHE A 342 22.92 -8.29 -51.74
C PHE A 342 22.13 -9.16 -52.70
#